data_98912b9344467f80149fb9c17377f78d
#
_entry.id   98912b9344467f80149fb9c17377f78d
#
_cell.length_a   1.000
_cell.length_b   1.000
_cell.length_c   1.000
_cell.angle_alpha   90.00
_cell.angle_beta   90.00
_cell.angle_gamma   90.00
#
_symmetry.space_group_name_H-M   'P 1'
#
loop_
_entity.id
_entity.type
_entity.pdbx_description
1 polymer ?
#
loop_
_entity_poly.entity_id
_entity_poly.type
_entity_poly.pdbx_seq_one_letter_code
_entity_poly.pdbx_strand_id
1 'polypeptide(L)'
;MAKAVYAGSFDPVTNGHLWMIKEGAKLFDKLVVAVGTNPNKEPTFSLEERVDMLKKVSYDTPNVTVDSFENQFLVHYANSVEAKFILRGIRSVKDYEDEKVMIHTNSNLNPNITTSLLIPPEGIADISSSSVKNLIGPEHWEDAIEMYVPRSVYNSLLIKFKGLQSRWDSLWKRINASGSSEEAYTELLSLYGRPQRAYHNLVHIVHSLREMDDTQGLIQNPDQVEFALXXXXAEDNEKKSAELAEKNLSKSGLKKQFIDNATMLILATDHKKIHREKDARYIADIDLAILGKPQKEFDEYERGIRYEYQHIPEEQFKIGRAAILKGFLNRKSIYSTDFFREKYQTQAIENLKRSLAKLI
;
A
#
# COMPACT_ATOMS: atom_id res chain seq x y z
N MET A 1 26.17 14.00 16.86
CA MET A 1 24.86 13.56 16.38
C MET A 1 24.39 12.36 17.19
N ALA A 2 23.19 12.44 17.77
CA ALA A 2 22.56 11.34 18.50
C ALA A 2 21.89 10.39 17.52
N LYS A 3 22.50 9.21 17.33
CA LYS A 3 21.99 8.17 16.42
C LYS A 3 21.45 6.99 17.22
N ALA A 4 20.24 6.55 16.90
CA ALA A 4 19.55 5.44 17.57
C ALA A 4 19.16 4.34 16.58
N VAL A 5 19.04 3.10 17.08
CA VAL A 5 18.45 1.98 16.38
C VAL A 5 17.11 1.62 17.05
N TYR A 6 16.05 1.51 16.27
CA TYR A 6 14.76 0.91 16.68
C TYR A 6 14.60 -0.40 15.91
N ALA A 7 14.65 -1.52 16.61
CA ALA A 7 14.62 -2.84 16.00
C ALA A 7 13.37 -3.63 16.41
N GLY A 8 12.85 -4.41 15.47
CA GLY A 8 11.71 -5.28 15.70
C GLY A 8 11.54 -6.29 14.56
N SER A 9 10.61 -7.21 14.71
CA SER A 9 10.25 -8.14 13.62
C SER A 9 9.39 -7.47 12.54
N PHE A 10 8.56 -6.51 12.94
CA PHE A 10 7.67 -5.74 12.03
C PHE A 10 6.85 -6.64 11.10
N ASP A 11 6.20 -7.66 11.67
CA ASP A 11 5.52 -8.72 10.93
C ASP A 11 4.03 -8.84 11.32
N PRO A 12 3.18 -7.89 10.88
CA PRO A 12 3.47 -6.69 10.08
C PRO A 12 3.80 -5.46 10.94
N VAL A 13 4.14 -4.35 10.29
CA VAL A 13 4.23 -3.02 10.91
C VAL A 13 2.85 -2.62 11.44
N THR A 14 2.78 -2.01 12.63
CA THR A 14 1.52 -1.56 13.25
C THR A 14 1.57 -0.05 13.54
N ASN A 15 0.41 0.52 13.91
CA ASN A 15 0.34 1.92 14.34
C ASN A 15 1.19 2.18 15.60
N GLY A 16 1.39 1.15 16.44
CA GLY A 16 2.34 1.22 17.55
C GLY A 16 3.78 1.42 17.08
N HIS A 17 4.18 0.65 16.06
CA HIS A 17 5.51 0.80 15.45
C HIS A 17 5.66 2.17 14.79
N LEU A 18 4.65 2.64 14.04
CA LEU A 18 4.68 3.95 13.40
C LEU A 18 4.82 5.08 14.42
N TRP A 19 4.11 4.98 15.55
CA TRP A 19 4.24 5.94 16.66
C TRP A 19 5.67 5.96 17.18
N MET A 20 6.26 4.80 17.46
CA MET A 20 7.65 4.67 17.94
C MET A 20 8.65 5.30 16.95
N ILE A 21 8.45 5.09 15.66
CA ILE A 21 9.30 5.66 14.60
C ILE A 21 9.20 7.18 14.62
N LYS A 22 7.99 7.73 14.68
CA LYS A 22 7.77 9.19 14.68
C LYS A 22 8.32 9.86 15.93
N GLU A 23 8.10 9.27 17.11
CA GLU A 23 8.63 9.83 18.36
C GLU A 23 10.16 9.67 18.44
N GLY A 24 10.70 8.53 18.02
CA GLY A 24 12.14 8.33 17.93
C GLY A 24 12.81 9.35 16.99
N ALA A 25 12.18 9.63 15.87
CA ALA A 25 12.69 10.62 14.91
C ALA A 25 12.71 12.06 15.48
N LYS A 26 11.84 12.37 16.44
CA LYS A 26 11.86 13.68 17.13
C LYS A 26 13.00 13.75 18.15
N LEU A 27 13.36 12.61 18.75
CA LEU A 27 14.34 12.54 19.86
C LEU A 27 15.80 12.42 19.38
N PHE A 28 16.01 11.84 18.20
CA PHE A 28 17.34 11.53 17.69
C PHE A 28 17.61 12.21 16.36
N ASP A 29 18.86 12.68 16.16
CA ASP A 29 19.27 13.29 14.88
C ASP A 29 19.17 12.31 13.72
N LYS A 30 19.39 11.00 13.98
CA LYS A 30 19.23 9.90 13.02
C LYS A 30 18.61 8.69 13.71
N LEU A 31 17.63 8.08 13.08
CA LEU A 31 17.00 6.85 13.56
C LEU A 31 17.13 5.76 12.49
N VAL A 32 17.77 4.66 12.83
CA VAL A 32 17.79 3.45 11.97
C VAL A 32 16.68 2.53 12.46
N VAL A 33 15.70 2.24 11.59
CA VAL A 33 14.64 1.28 11.89
C VAL A 33 15.04 -0.04 11.22
N ALA A 34 15.31 -1.08 12.02
CA ALA A 34 15.95 -2.29 11.52
C ALA A 34 15.09 -3.54 11.74
N VAL A 35 14.80 -4.28 10.66
CA VAL A 35 14.14 -5.57 10.77
C VAL A 35 15.14 -6.61 11.30
N GLY A 36 14.88 -7.12 12.51
CA GLY A 36 15.65 -8.24 13.05
C GLY A 36 14.97 -9.57 12.68
N THR A 37 15.73 -10.51 12.15
CA THR A 37 15.21 -11.84 11.85
C THR A 37 15.56 -12.82 12.98
N ASN A 38 14.59 -13.64 13.33
CA ASN A 38 14.76 -14.73 14.28
C ASN A 38 14.64 -16.05 13.50
N PRO A 39 15.72 -16.83 13.37
CA PRO A 39 15.68 -18.07 12.60
C PRO A 39 14.71 -19.12 13.13
N ASN A 40 14.27 -18.98 14.37
CA ASN A 40 13.33 -19.91 15.02
C ASN A 40 11.86 -19.51 14.83
N LYS A 41 11.59 -18.46 14.04
CA LYS A 41 10.22 -18.00 13.77
C LYS A 41 9.95 -17.93 12.29
N GLU A 42 8.83 -18.49 11.88
CA GLU A 42 8.35 -18.37 10.49
C GLU A 42 7.53 -17.09 10.37
N PRO A 43 8.01 -16.08 9.64
CA PRO A 43 7.29 -14.82 9.53
C PRO A 43 6.14 -14.91 8.51
N THR A 44 5.14 -14.08 8.70
CA THR A 44 4.02 -13.94 7.76
C THR A 44 4.46 -13.22 6.47
N PHE A 45 5.35 -12.26 6.60
CA PHE A 45 5.89 -11.48 5.48
C PHE A 45 7.39 -11.71 5.35
N SER A 46 7.87 -11.83 4.12
CA SER A 46 9.31 -11.99 3.86
C SER A 46 10.10 -10.80 4.41
N LEU A 47 11.41 -10.92 4.50
CA LEU A 47 12.27 -9.83 4.95
C LEU A 47 12.08 -8.59 4.04
N GLU A 48 12.04 -8.81 2.73
CA GLU A 48 11.87 -7.76 1.72
C GLU A 48 10.53 -7.05 1.87
N GLU A 49 9.44 -7.82 2.09
CA GLU A 49 8.10 -7.26 2.32
C GLU A 49 8.08 -6.36 3.56
N ARG A 50 8.71 -6.80 4.66
CA ARG A 50 8.75 -6.03 5.93
C ARG A 50 9.59 -4.76 5.80
N VAL A 51 10.72 -4.83 5.11
CA VAL A 51 11.58 -3.67 4.82
C VAL A 51 10.80 -2.67 3.94
N ASP A 52 10.09 -3.15 2.92
CA ASP A 52 9.27 -2.30 2.05
C ASP A 52 8.14 -1.61 2.82
N MET A 53 7.44 -2.33 3.71
CA MET A 53 6.43 -1.73 4.60
C MET A 53 7.02 -0.59 5.43
N LEU A 54 8.20 -0.81 6.04
CA LEU A 54 8.87 0.22 6.85
C LEU A 54 9.26 1.44 6.01
N LYS A 55 9.79 1.23 4.80
CA LYS A 55 10.13 2.34 3.88
C LYS A 55 8.88 3.16 3.55
N LYS A 56 7.77 2.50 3.27
CA LYS A 56 6.49 3.17 2.94
C LYS A 56 5.94 3.97 4.12
N VAL A 57 6.02 3.45 5.36
CA VAL A 57 5.45 4.15 6.52
C VAL A 57 6.36 5.26 7.04
N SER A 58 7.65 5.25 6.70
CA SER A 58 8.62 6.26 7.17
C SER A 58 9.09 7.23 6.08
N TYR A 59 8.52 7.16 4.88
CA TYR A 59 9.02 7.95 3.75
C TYR A 59 8.97 9.47 4.00
N ASP A 60 8.03 9.93 4.83
CA ASP A 60 7.84 11.34 5.17
C ASP A 60 8.70 11.79 6.39
N THR A 61 9.64 10.94 6.81
CA THR A 61 10.47 11.18 7.99
C THR A 61 11.95 11.16 7.57
N PRO A 62 12.52 12.31 7.17
CA PRO A 62 13.81 12.36 6.46
C PRO A 62 15.03 11.91 7.26
N ASN A 63 14.96 11.89 8.60
CA ASN A 63 16.05 11.41 9.45
C ASN A 63 15.91 9.93 9.84
N VAL A 64 14.95 9.21 9.20
CA VAL A 64 14.78 7.77 9.37
C VAL A 64 15.41 7.03 8.20
N THR A 65 16.17 5.98 8.50
CA THR A 65 16.66 5.03 7.49
C THR A 65 16.19 3.63 7.87
N VAL A 66 15.86 2.82 6.85
CA VAL A 66 15.37 1.45 7.07
C VAL A 66 16.46 0.47 6.68
N ASP A 67 16.69 -0.55 7.53
CA ASP A 67 17.72 -1.56 7.33
C ASP A 67 17.22 -2.92 7.87
N SER A 68 18.08 -3.93 7.81
CA SER A 68 17.81 -5.25 8.38
C SER A 68 19.10 -5.88 8.89
N PHE A 69 18.97 -6.82 9.83
CA PHE A 69 20.11 -7.58 10.34
C PHE A 69 19.70 -9.00 10.71
N GLU A 70 20.62 -9.93 10.56
CA GLU A 70 20.42 -11.36 10.82
C GLU A 70 21.57 -11.94 11.63
N ASN A 71 21.27 -12.96 12.43
CA ASN A 71 22.28 -13.78 13.12
C ASN A 71 23.27 -12.99 13.98
N GLN A 72 22.82 -11.87 14.59
CA GLN A 72 23.66 -11.10 15.50
C GLN A 72 22.83 -10.43 16.59
N PHE A 73 23.45 -10.13 17.71
CA PHE A 73 22.80 -9.38 18.79
C PHE A 73 22.54 -7.93 18.37
N LEU A 74 21.41 -7.39 18.80
CA LEU A 74 21.00 -6.00 18.49
C LEU A 74 22.10 -4.99 18.88
N VAL A 75 22.78 -5.18 19.99
CA VAL A 75 23.85 -4.28 20.46
C VAL A 75 25.06 -4.29 19.49
N HIS A 76 25.38 -5.44 18.90
CA HIS A 76 26.46 -5.55 17.89
C HIS A 76 26.03 -4.86 16.59
N TYR A 77 24.79 -5.06 16.18
CA TYR A 77 24.23 -4.35 15.02
C TYR A 77 24.23 -2.84 15.26
N ALA A 78 23.78 -2.37 16.43
CA ALA A 78 23.76 -0.95 16.76
C ALA A 78 25.18 -0.35 16.67
N ASN A 79 26.18 -1.08 17.17
CA ASN A 79 27.58 -0.67 17.08
C ASN A 79 28.07 -0.59 15.63
N SER A 80 27.70 -1.56 14.78
CA SER A 80 28.15 -1.60 13.37
C SER A 80 27.62 -0.42 12.56
N VAL A 81 26.42 0.10 12.93
CA VAL A 81 25.85 1.28 12.29
C VAL A 81 26.19 2.58 13.06
N GLU A 82 27.14 2.53 13.99
CA GLU A 82 27.60 3.67 14.78
C GLU A 82 26.49 4.35 15.60
N ALA A 83 25.49 3.60 16.04
CA ALA A 83 24.45 4.12 16.91
C ALA A 83 24.88 4.06 18.37
N LYS A 84 24.59 5.11 19.12
CA LYS A 84 24.87 5.19 20.57
C LYS A 84 23.65 4.80 21.41
N PHE A 85 22.51 4.67 20.78
CA PHE A 85 21.25 4.40 21.47
C PHE A 85 20.49 3.24 20.80
N ILE A 86 19.83 2.42 21.63
CA ILE A 86 18.81 1.46 21.21
C ILE A 86 17.48 1.99 21.74
N LEU A 87 16.49 2.15 20.87
CA LEU A 87 15.16 2.63 21.24
C LEU A 87 14.22 1.43 21.39
N ARG A 88 13.48 1.36 22.51
CA ARG A 88 12.52 0.29 22.79
C ARG A 88 11.21 0.87 23.30
N GLY A 89 10.10 0.22 22.97
CA GLY A 89 8.77 0.57 23.47
C GLY A 89 8.35 -0.34 24.63
N ILE A 90 7.75 0.25 25.66
CA ILE A 90 7.18 -0.50 26.80
C ILE A 90 5.68 -0.23 26.82
N ARG A 91 4.89 -1.29 26.77
CA ARG A 91 3.41 -1.23 26.76
C ARG A 91 2.80 -1.77 28.03
N SER A 92 3.55 -2.61 28.77
CA SER A 92 3.07 -3.30 29.96
C SER A 92 4.21 -3.51 30.94
N VAL A 93 3.84 -3.87 32.16
CA VAL A 93 4.80 -4.28 33.22
C VAL A 93 5.64 -5.47 32.76
N LYS A 94 5.00 -6.42 32.06
CA LYS A 94 5.71 -7.58 31.52
C LYS A 94 6.75 -7.18 30.49
N ASP A 95 6.41 -6.28 29.55
CA ASP A 95 7.39 -5.76 28.57
C ASP A 95 8.58 -5.12 29.29
N TYR A 96 8.32 -4.38 30.38
CA TYR A 96 9.40 -3.74 31.16
C TYR A 96 10.32 -4.80 31.78
N GLU A 97 9.77 -5.86 32.35
CA GLU A 97 10.57 -6.93 32.94
C GLU A 97 11.44 -7.63 31.90
N ASP A 98 10.87 -7.93 30.73
CA ASP A 98 11.59 -8.56 29.62
C ASP A 98 12.70 -7.61 29.09
N GLU A 99 12.37 -6.33 28.87
CA GLU A 99 13.33 -5.34 28.39
C GLU A 99 14.46 -5.07 29.39
N LYS A 100 14.17 -5.11 30.71
CA LYS A 100 15.17 -4.95 31.78
C LYS A 100 16.27 -6.01 31.64
N VAL A 101 15.89 -7.27 31.40
CA VAL A 101 16.85 -8.37 31.19
C VAL A 101 17.71 -8.07 29.92
N MET A 102 17.06 -7.62 28.85
CA MET A 102 17.76 -7.29 27.59
C MET A 102 18.70 -6.09 27.75
N ILE A 103 18.30 -5.07 28.53
CA ILE A 103 19.14 -3.91 28.83
C ILE A 103 20.43 -4.33 29.55
N HIS A 104 20.29 -5.17 30.59
CA HIS A 104 21.46 -5.68 31.32
C HIS A 104 22.38 -6.50 30.40
N THR A 105 21.79 -7.36 29.57
CA THR A 105 22.57 -8.14 28.59
C THR A 105 23.32 -7.24 27.61
N ASN A 106 22.63 -6.26 27.03
CA ASN A 106 23.23 -5.31 26.08
C ASN A 106 24.34 -4.48 26.74
N SER A 107 24.14 -4.03 27.99
CA SER A 107 25.16 -3.25 28.74
C SER A 107 26.41 -4.07 29.02
N ASN A 108 26.24 -5.37 29.30
CA ASN A 108 27.37 -6.28 29.51
C ASN A 108 28.15 -6.52 28.20
N LEU A 109 27.45 -6.59 27.07
CA LEU A 109 28.07 -6.82 25.76
C LEU A 109 28.74 -5.54 25.19
N ASN A 110 28.15 -4.37 25.42
CA ASN A 110 28.72 -3.08 25.01
C ASN A 110 28.20 -1.95 25.90
N PRO A 111 29.00 -1.52 26.91
CA PRO A 111 28.57 -0.46 27.84
C PRO A 111 28.47 0.94 27.21
N ASN A 112 28.93 1.11 25.97
CA ASN A 112 28.87 2.40 25.28
C ASN A 112 27.56 2.66 24.56
N ILE A 113 26.61 1.68 24.58
CA ILE A 113 25.32 1.81 23.95
C ILE A 113 24.21 1.86 25.02
N THR A 114 23.45 2.94 25.04
CA THR A 114 22.39 3.17 26.02
C THR A 114 21.03 2.74 25.45
N THR A 115 20.23 2.00 26.21
CA THR A 115 18.85 1.71 25.83
C THR A 115 17.94 2.82 26.35
N SER A 116 17.17 3.43 25.45
CA SER A 116 16.14 4.44 25.76
C SER A 116 14.76 3.81 25.62
N LEU A 117 13.91 4.03 26.61
CA LEU A 117 12.58 3.45 26.67
C LEU A 117 11.52 4.52 26.40
N LEU A 118 10.53 4.19 25.57
CA LEU A 118 9.35 5.05 25.33
C LEU A 118 8.09 4.28 25.72
N ILE A 119 7.15 4.99 26.32
CA ILE A 119 5.84 4.46 26.67
C ILE A 119 4.81 5.06 25.68
N PRO A 120 4.21 4.23 24.82
CA PRO A 120 3.19 4.75 23.90
C PRO A 120 1.92 5.13 24.67
N PRO A 121 1.14 6.08 24.12
CA PRO A 121 -0.09 6.49 24.77
C PRO A 121 -1.14 5.36 24.76
N GLU A 122 -2.09 5.49 25.67
CA GLU A 122 -3.26 4.61 25.74
C GLU A 122 -3.95 4.53 24.37
N GLY A 123 -4.41 3.34 23.98
CA GLY A 123 -5.03 3.12 22.67
C GLY A 123 -4.04 2.72 21.56
N ILE A 124 -2.74 3.03 21.75
CA ILE A 124 -1.67 2.54 20.84
C ILE A 124 -0.88 1.41 21.53
N ALA A 125 -0.77 1.46 22.84
CA ALA A 125 0.00 0.49 23.63
C ALA A 125 -0.42 -0.96 23.39
N ASP A 126 -1.72 -1.22 23.20
CA ASP A 126 -2.26 -2.58 23.04
C ASP A 126 -2.07 -3.15 21.62
N ILE A 127 -1.56 -2.34 20.69
CA ILE A 127 -1.43 -2.77 19.29
C ILE A 127 -0.10 -3.51 19.08
N SER A 128 -0.18 -4.79 18.73
CA SER A 128 0.99 -5.60 18.39
C SER A 128 0.79 -6.32 17.06
N SER A 129 1.90 -6.77 16.45
CA SER A 129 1.85 -7.59 15.22
C SER A 129 1.04 -8.88 15.47
N SER A 130 1.20 -9.49 16.64
CA SER A 130 0.46 -10.72 16.99
C SER A 130 -1.03 -10.46 17.13
N SER A 131 -1.43 -9.35 17.81
CA SER A 131 -2.84 -9.01 17.92
C SER A 131 -3.49 -8.76 16.55
N VAL A 132 -2.79 -8.09 15.65
CA VAL A 132 -3.28 -7.87 14.27
C VAL A 132 -3.45 -9.21 13.55
N LYS A 133 -2.45 -10.10 13.62
CA LYS A 133 -2.53 -11.41 12.95
C LYS A 133 -3.68 -12.27 13.50
N ASN A 134 -3.95 -12.20 14.79
CA ASN A 134 -5.03 -12.97 15.42
C ASN A 134 -6.43 -12.51 15.02
N LEU A 135 -6.56 -11.30 14.48
CA LEU A 135 -7.84 -10.78 13.98
C LEU A 135 -8.12 -11.24 12.54
N ILE A 136 -7.10 -11.74 11.81
CA ILE A 136 -7.26 -12.16 10.41
C ILE A 136 -7.96 -13.53 10.34
N GLY A 137 -9.00 -13.64 9.51
CA GLY A 137 -9.70 -14.89 9.21
C GLY A 137 -11.21 -14.80 9.34
N PRO A 138 -11.78 -14.36 10.48
CA PRO A 138 -13.23 -14.23 10.60
C PRO A 138 -13.82 -13.28 9.56
N GLU A 139 -15.12 -13.42 9.26
CA GLU A 139 -15.84 -12.53 8.35
C GLU A 139 -15.69 -11.08 8.80
N HIS A 140 -15.42 -10.16 7.86
CA HIS A 140 -15.18 -8.73 8.10
C HIS A 140 -13.90 -8.42 8.92
N TRP A 141 -12.93 -9.33 8.94
CA TRP A 141 -11.66 -9.11 9.66
C TRP A 141 -10.93 -7.84 9.18
N GLU A 142 -11.09 -7.49 7.91
CA GLU A 142 -10.47 -6.31 7.32
C GLU A 142 -10.90 -5.01 8.01
N ASP A 143 -12.19 -4.92 8.38
CA ASP A 143 -12.69 -3.75 9.10
C ASP A 143 -12.08 -3.68 10.52
N ALA A 144 -11.89 -4.85 11.13
CA ALA A 144 -11.31 -4.94 12.47
C ALA A 144 -9.85 -4.49 12.52
N ILE A 145 -9.05 -4.80 11.48
CA ILE A 145 -7.61 -4.48 11.52
C ILE A 145 -7.27 -3.08 11.00
N GLU A 146 -8.20 -2.41 10.31
CA GLU A 146 -7.93 -1.11 9.67
C GLU A 146 -7.41 -0.06 10.66
N MET A 147 -7.93 -0.06 11.89
CA MET A 147 -7.52 0.90 12.92
C MET A 147 -6.16 0.60 13.56
N TYR A 148 -5.61 -0.61 13.37
CA TYR A 148 -4.41 -1.07 14.07
C TYR A 148 -3.12 -0.94 13.24
N VAL A 149 -3.25 -0.76 11.92
CA VAL A 149 -2.09 -0.74 11.03
C VAL A 149 -2.11 0.51 10.13
N PRO A 150 -0.93 1.00 9.70
CA PRO A 150 -0.87 2.05 8.67
C PRO A 150 -1.54 1.56 7.38
N ARG A 151 -2.13 2.46 6.61
CA ARG A 151 -2.89 2.12 5.39
C ARG A 151 -2.07 1.28 4.39
N SER A 152 -0.80 1.61 4.20
CA SER A 152 0.07 0.82 3.30
C SER A 152 0.22 -0.62 3.77
N VAL A 153 0.27 -0.84 5.08
CA VAL A 153 0.36 -2.18 5.69
C VAL A 153 -0.98 -2.91 5.59
N TYR A 154 -2.09 -2.21 5.89
CA TYR A 154 -3.45 -2.74 5.71
C TYR A 154 -3.62 -3.33 4.31
N ASN A 155 -3.17 -2.57 3.33
CA ASN A 155 -3.26 -2.96 1.93
C ASN A 155 -2.43 -4.22 1.62
N SER A 156 -1.23 -4.34 2.20
CA SER A 156 -0.41 -5.56 2.05
C SER A 156 -1.09 -6.77 2.68
N LEU A 157 -1.78 -6.58 3.80
CA LEU A 157 -2.56 -7.64 4.46
C LEU A 157 -3.73 -8.08 3.57
N LEU A 158 -4.45 -7.13 2.96
CA LEU A 158 -5.55 -7.46 2.03
C LEU A 158 -5.06 -8.29 0.85
N ILE A 159 -3.97 -7.85 0.22
CA ILE A 159 -3.37 -8.56 -0.92
C ILE A 159 -3.04 -10.00 -0.53
N LYS A 160 -2.38 -10.18 0.62
CA LYS A 160 -1.91 -11.50 1.06
C LYS A 160 -3.08 -12.42 1.46
N PHE A 161 -4.11 -11.88 2.11
CA PHE A 161 -5.12 -12.72 2.76
C PHE A 161 -6.50 -12.74 2.09
N LYS A 162 -6.80 -11.82 1.14
CA LYS A 162 -8.12 -11.81 0.47
C LYS A 162 -8.20 -12.61 -0.84
N GLY A 163 -7.18 -13.36 -1.17
CA GLY A 163 -7.26 -14.32 -2.25
C GLY A 163 -7.31 -13.73 -3.66
N LEU A 164 -6.55 -12.65 -3.90
CA LEU A 164 -6.44 -12.09 -5.26
C LEU A 164 -6.03 -13.17 -6.29
N GLN A 165 -5.13 -14.08 -5.89
CA GLN A 165 -4.73 -15.20 -6.76
C GLN A 165 -5.91 -16.12 -7.06
N SER A 166 -6.70 -16.51 -6.03
CA SER A 166 -7.88 -17.36 -6.22
C SER A 166 -8.91 -16.71 -7.15
N ARG A 167 -9.07 -15.39 -7.02
CA ARG A 167 -9.96 -14.61 -7.90
C ARG A 167 -9.43 -14.60 -9.34
N TRP A 168 -8.13 -14.40 -9.53
CA TRP A 168 -7.47 -14.47 -10.83
C TRP A 168 -7.63 -15.86 -11.46
N ASP A 169 -7.39 -16.93 -10.71
CA ASP A 169 -7.55 -18.31 -11.19
C ASP A 169 -8.99 -18.59 -11.61
N SER A 170 -9.95 -18.07 -10.84
CA SER A 170 -11.38 -18.20 -11.16
C SER A 170 -11.73 -17.43 -12.45
N LEU A 171 -11.22 -16.22 -12.60
CA LEU A 171 -11.39 -15.43 -13.84
C LEU A 171 -10.77 -16.18 -15.03
N TRP A 172 -9.54 -16.69 -14.90
CA TRP A 172 -8.83 -17.43 -15.96
C TRP A 172 -9.67 -18.59 -16.48
N LYS A 173 -10.31 -19.32 -15.56
CA LYS A 173 -11.25 -20.42 -15.89
C LYS A 173 -12.52 -19.92 -16.58
N ARG A 174 -13.17 -18.86 -16.05
CA ARG A 174 -14.41 -18.32 -16.59
C ARG A 174 -14.26 -17.83 -18.04
N ILE A 175 -13.10 -17.19 -18.34
CA ILE A 175 -12.84 -16.70 -19.71
C ILE A 175 -12.33 -17.80 -20.65
N ASN A 176 -12.14 -19.02 -20.13
CA ASN A 176 -11.61 -20.18 -20.88
C ASN A 176 -10.22 -19.89 -21.47
N ALA A 177 -9.37 -19.21 -20.72
CA ALA A 177 -7.99 -18.92 -21.16
C ALA A 177 -7.14 -20.20 -21.08
N SER A 178 -6.31 -20.42 -22.09
CA SER A 178 -5.34 -21.50 -22.12
C SER A 178 -4.00 -21.05 -21.49
N GLY A 179 -3.16 -22.01 -21.13
CA GLY A 179 -1.88 -21.76 -20.48
C GLY A 179 -2.02 -21.68 -18.96
N SER A 180 -0.90 -21.37 -18.30
CA SER A 180 -0.83 -21.36 -16.84
C SER A 180 -1.35 -20.03 -16.26
N SER A 181 -2.43 -20.10 -15.47
CA SER A 181 -2.92 -18.93 -14.72
C SER A 181 -1.88 -18.45 -13.71
N GLU A 182 -1.10 -19.39 -13.13
CA GLU A 182 -0.06 -19.08 -12.14
C GLU A 182 1.09 -18.27 -12.76
N GLU A 183 1.53 -18.67 -13.98
CA GLU A 183 2.57 -17.91 -14.70
C GLU A 183 2.09 -16.50 -15.04
N ALA A 184 0.87 -16.37 -15.54
CA ALA A 184 0.26 -15.09 -15.87
C ALA A 184 0.10 -14.21 -14.61
N TYR A 185 -0.29 -14.80 -13.47
CA TYR A 185 -0.40 -14.12 -12.20
C TYR A 185 0.96 -13.64 -11.69
N THR A 186 1.98 -14.49 -11.78
CA THR A 186 3.35 -14.16 -11.37
C THR A 186 3.90 -12.96 -12.19
N GLU A 187 3.64 -12.96 -13.51
CA GLU A 187 4.00 -11.83 -14.37
C GLU A 187 3.28 -10.55 -13.90
N LEU A 188 1.98 -10.64 -13.61
CA LEU A 188 1.18 -9.53 -13.09
C LEU A 188 1.79 -8.99 -11.77
N LEU A 189 2.11 -9.88 -10.82
CA LEU A 189 2.72 -9.50 -9.55
C LEU A 189 4.04 -8.74 -9.74
N SER A 190 4.87 -9.19 -10.68
CA SER A 190 6.17 -8.56 -10.96
C SER A 190 6.03 -7.11 -11.45
N LEU A 191 4.96 -6.82 -12.16
CA LEU A 191 4.70 -5.48 -12.70
C LEU A 191 4.23 -4.51 -11.60
N TYR A 192 3.40 -4.99 -10.69
CA TYR A 192 2.83 -4.17 -9.61
C TYR A 192 3.73 -4.10 -8.37
N GLY A 193 4.68 -5.03 -8.22
CA GLY A 193 5.60 -5.08 -7.08
C GLY A 193 6.79 -4.13 -7.16
N ARG A 194 6.88 -3.28 -8.17
CA ARG A 194 8.00 -2.35 -8.35
C ARG A 194 8.06 -1.34 -7.19
N PRO A 195 9.23 -1.13 -6.55
CA PRO A 195 9.34 -0.30 -5.34
C PRO A 195 8.87 1.15 -5.49
N GLN A 196 8.92 1.69 -6.70
CA GLN A 196 8.48 3.07 -6.95
C GLN A 196 6.95 3.24 -6.98
N ARG A 197 6.17 2.15 -6.96
CA ARG A 197 4.71 2.18 -7.02
C ARG A 197 4.10 2.25 -5.62
N ALA A 198 3.74 3.44 -5.18
CA ALA A 198 3.11 3.64 -3.86
C ALA A 198 1.59 3.63 -3.93
N TYR A 199 1.01 4.03 -5.06
CA TYR A 199 -0.45 4.01 -5.28
C TYR A 199 -0.85 3.00 -6.38
N HIS A 200 -0.21 3.05 -7.55
CA HIS A 200 -0.54 2.17 -8.69
C HIS A 200 0.08 0.77 -8.49
N ASN A 201 -0.37 0.07 -7.46
CA ASN A 201 0.13 -1.24 -7.05
C ASN A 201 -1.03 -2.24 -6.88
N LEU A 202 -0.78 -3.42 -6.35
CA LEU A 202 -1.81 -4.46 -6.15
C LEU A 202 -2.95 -4.01 -5.25
N VAL A 203 -2.70 -3.03 -4.39
CA VAL A 203 -3.72 -2.46 -3.51
C VAL A 203 -4.79 -1.74 -4.31
N HIS A 204 -4.36 -0.94 -5.28
CA HIS A 204 -5.28 -0.26 -6.18
C HIS A 204 -6.17 -1.29 -6.90
N ILE A 205 -5.60 -2.42 -7.34
CA ILE A 205 -6.39 -3.51 -7.97
C ILE A 205 -7.43 -4.07 -6.99
N VAL A 206 -7.02 -4.39 -5.76
CA VAL A 206 -7.94 -4.92 -4.74
C VAL A 206 -9.10 -3.94 -4.50
N HIS A 207 -8.79 -2.65 -4.35
CA HIS A 207 -9.81 -1.61 -4.17
C HIS A 207 -10.74 -1.50 -5.39
N SER A 208 -10.17 -1.53 -6.59
CA SER A 208 -10.94 -1.45 -7.84
C SER A 208 -11.88 -2.66 -7.99
N LEU A 209 -11.40 -3.86 -7.64
CA LEU A 209 -12.23 -5.07 -7.69
C LEU A 209 -13.38 -5.02 -6.66
N ARG A 210 -13.15 -4.42 -5.48
CA ARG A 210 -14.23 -4.21 -4.50
C ARG A 210 -15.27 -3.22 -5.02
N GLU A 211 -14.82 -2.12 -5.62
CA GLU A 211 -15.75 -1.14 -6.22
C GLU A 211 -16.56 -1.79 -7.35
N MET A 212 -15.94 -2.69 -8.12
CA MET A 212 -16.64 -3.49 -9.14
C MET A 212 -17.70 -4.41 -8.49
N ASP A 213 -17.34 -5.10 -7.41
CA ASP A 213 -18.26 -6.02 -6.71
C ASP A 213 -19.50 -5.26 -6.20
N ASP A 214 -19.32 -4.02 -5.73
CA ASP A 214 -20.41 -3.16 -5.25
C ASP A 214 -21.40 -2.78 -6.37
N THR A 215 -21.01 -2.89 -7.65
CA THR A 215 -21.92 -2.54 -8.75
C THR A 215 -23.05 -3.56 -8.97
N GLN A 216 -22.98 -4.75 -8.34
CA GLN A 216 -24.08 -5.74 -8.27
C GLN A 216 -24.81 -5.99 -9.61
N GLY A 217 -24.05 -6.29 -10.66
CA GLY A 217 -24.67 -6.66 -11.95
C GLY A 217 -25.00 -5.48 -12.87
N LEU A 218 -24.59 -4.28 -12.51
CA LEU A 218 -24.74 -3.12 -13.40
C LEU A 218 -23.78 -3.17 -14.60
N ILE A 219 -22.68 -3.92 -14.48
CA ILE A 219 -21.69 -4.12 -15.55
C ILE A 219 -22.21 -5.19 -16.51
N GLN A 220 -22.09 -4.97 -17.81
CA GLN A 220 -22.61 -5.87 -18.85
C GLN A 220 -21.68 -7.07 -19.09
N ASN A 221 -20.38 -6.83 -19.10
CA ASN A 221 -19.36 -7.84 -19.38
C ASN A 221 -18.37 -7.92 -18.21
N PRO A 222 -18.79 -8.48 -17.06
CA PRO A 222 -17.99 -8.42 -15.84
C PRO A 222 -16.60 -9.07 -15.97
N ASP A 223 -16.48 -10.18 -16.70
CA ASP A 223 -15.17 -10.83 -16.88
C ASP A 223 -14.17 -9.93 -17.65
N GLN A 224 -14.67 -9.16 -18.61
CA GLN A 224 -13.82 -8.23 -19.38
C GLN A 224 -13.38 -7.04 -18.51
N VAL A 225 -14.31 -6.50 -17.71
CA VAL A 225 -14.02 -5.40 -16.78
C VAL A 225 -13.05 -5.89 -15.69
N GLU A 226 -13.34 -7.07 -15.12
CA GLU A 226 -12.47 -7.67 -14.10
C GLU A 226 -11.04 -7.87 -14.63
N PHE A 227 -10.91 -8.40 -15.84
CA PHE A 227 -9.59 -8.57 -16.50
C PHE A 227 -8.93 -7.20 -16.71
N ALA A 228 -9.65 -6.23 -17.23
CA ALA A 228 -9.12 -4.89 -17.50
C ALA A 228 -8.66 -4.18 -16.22
N LEU A 229 -9.38 -4.35 -15.16
CA LEU A 229 -8.97 -3.86 -13.84
C LEU A 229 -7.69 -4.50 -13.32
N UNK A 230 -7.58 -5.63 -13.67
CA UNK A 230 -6.38 -6.31 -13.29
C UNK A 230 -5.20 -5.85 -14.07
N UNK A 231 -5.26 -5.26 -15.30
CA UNK A 231 -4.20 -4.86 -16.11
C UNK A 231 -4.09 -3.35 -16.23
N UNK A 232 -4.98 -2.56 -15.68
CA UNK A 232 -5.03 -1.20 -15.84
C UNK A 232 -3.79 -0.42 -15.57
N UNK A 233 -3.04 -0.68 -14.73
CA UNK A 233 -1.84 -0.07 -14.40
C UNK A 233 -0.62 -0.94 -14.46
N ALA A 234 -0.67 -1.90 -15.12
CA ALA A 234 0.48 -2.84 -15.25
C ALA A 234 1.76 -2.18 -15.79
N GLU A 235 1.62 -1.24 -16.64
CA GLU A 235 2.75 -0.44 -17.19
C GLU A 235 2.55 1.05 -16.91
N ASP A 236 3.52 1.87 -17.32
CA ASP A 236 3.62 3.30 -16.97
C ASP A 236 2.48 4.17 -17.51
N ASN A 237 1.70 3.65 -18.44
CA ASN A 237 0.49 4.34 -18.94
C ASN A 237 -0.47 3.32 -19.57
N GLU A 238 -1.69 3.77 -19.77
CA GLU A 238 -2.81 2.95 -20.23
C GLU A 238 -2.52 2.29 -21.60
N LYS A 239 -1.81 2.97 -22.47
CA LYS A 239 -1.47 2.44 -23.81
C LYS A 239 -0.52 1.23 -23.69
N LYS A 240 0.55 1.35 -22.89
CA LYS A 240 1.48 0.25 -22.66
C LYS A 240 0.80 -0.91 -21.94
N SER A 241 -0.06 -0.60 -20.98
CA SER A 241 -0.86 -1.61 -20.26
C SER A 241 -1.78 -2.37 -21.23
N ALA A 242 -2.42 -1.66 -22.15
CA ALA A 242 -3.28 -2.25 -23.18
C ALA A 242 -2.48 -3.14 -24.15
N GLU A 243 -1.31 -2.69 -24.59
CA GLU A 243 -0.40 -3.48 -25.46
C GLU A 243 0.07 -4.75 -24.78
N LEU A 244 0.39 -4.67 -23.48
CA LEU A 244 0.78 -5.83 -22.68
C LEU A 244 -0.39 -6.81 -22.52
N ALA A 245 -1.58 -6.30 -22.22
CA ALA A 245 -2.79 -7.11 -22.12
C ALA A 245 -3.08 -7.84 -23.43
N GLU A 246 -3.02 -7.13 -24.56
CA GLU A 246 -3.23 -7.73 -25.89
C GLU A 246 -2.21 -8.85 -26.17
N LYS A 247 -0.94 -8.60 -25.88
CA LYS A 247 0.14 -9.58 -26.05
C LYS A 247 -0.10 -10.85 -25.22
N ASN A 248 -0.47 -10.68 -23.94
CA ASN A 248 -0.68 -11.81 -23.03
C ASN A 248 -1.95 -12.58 -23.38
N LEU A 249 -3.05 -11.89 -23.66
CA LEU A 249 -4.31 -12.52 -24.04
C LEU A 249 -4.21 -13.24 -25.40
N SER A 250 -3.41 -12.73 -26.34
CA SER A 250 -3.22 -13.39 -27.64
C SER A 250 -2.57 -14.76 -27.49
N LYS A 251 -1.75 -14.96 -26.47
CA LYS A 251 -1.12 -16.25 -26.16
C LYS A 251 -2.07 -17.21 -25.43
N SER A 252 -3.16 -16.69 -24.85
CA SER A 252 -4.09 -17.46 -24.03
C SER A 252 -5.22 -18.10 -24.82
N GLY A 253 -5.18 -18.08 -26.15
CA GLY A 253 -6.17 -18.72 -27.01
C GLY A 253 -7.56 -18.07 -27.00
N LEU A 254 -7.66 -16.87 -26.47
CA LEU A 254 -8.92 -16.15 -26.35
C LEU A 254 -9.39 -15.57 -27.69
N LYS A 255 -10.71 -15.43 -27.85
CA LYS A 255 -11.31 -14.83 -29.05
C LYS A 255 -10.88 -13.37 -29.18
N LYS A 256 -10.58 -12.96 -30.41
CA LYS A 256 -10.17 -11.57 -30.71
C LYS A 256 -11.14 -10.54 -30.12
N GLN A 257 -12.45 -10.80 -30.20
CA GLN A 257 -13.46 -9.89 -29.64
C GLN A 257 -13.26 -9.63 -28.14
N PHE A 258 -12.90 -10.65 -27.35
CA PHE A 258 -12.61 -10.49 -25.91
C PHE A 258 -11.36 -9.61 -25.71
N ILE A 259 -10.34 -9.88 -26.50
CA ILE A 259 -9.05 -9.15 -26.44
C ILE A 259 -9.27 -7.66 -26.75
N ASP A 260 -9.95 -7.38 -27.86
CA ASP A 260 -10.25 -6.01 -28.31
C ASP A 260 -11.06 -5.24 -27.25
N ASN A 261 -12.06 -5.90 -26.65
CA ASN A 261 -12.89 -5.29 -25.62
C ASN A 261 -12.09 -5.00 -24.34
N ALA A 262 -11.31 -5.97 -23.86
CA ALA A 262 -10.48 -5.78 -22.66
C ALA A 262 -9.46 -4.65 -22.87
N THR A 263 -8.82 -4.61 -24.03
CA THR A 263 -7.88 -3.56 -24.43
C THR A 263 -8.56 -2.18 -24.42
N MET A 264 -9.75 -2.10 -25.01
CA MET A 264 -10.56 -0.86 -25.04
C MET A 264 -10.91 -0.39 -23.62
N LEU A 265 -11.25 -1.31 -22.73
CA LEU A 265 -11.59 -1.00 -21.34
C LEU A 265 -10.36 -0.45 -20.58
N ILE A 266 -9.17 -1.03 -20.80
CA ILE A 266 -7.92 -0.51 -20.22
C ILE A 266 -7.68 0.93 -20.70
N LEU A 267 -7.84 1.18 -22.01
CA LEU A 267 -7.65 2.52 -22.57
C LEU A 267 -8.69 3.52 -22.06
N ALA A 268 -9.84 3.06 -21.54
CA ALA A 268 -10.87 3.94 -20.99
C ALA A 268 -10.44 4.58 -19.67
N THR A 269 -9.42 4.08 -18.99
CA THR A 269 -8.92 4.66 -17.73
C THR A 269 -7.96 5.85 -17.94
N ASP A 270 -7.70 6.29 -19.18
CA ASP A 270 -6.93 7.51 -19.48
C ASP A 270 -7.64 8.80 -18.98
N HIS A 271 -8.94 8.75 -18.73
CA HIS A 271 -9.74 9.86 -18.21
C HIS A 271 -9.76 11.15 -19.04
N LYS A 272 -9.12 11.18 -20.20
CA LYS A 272 -9.13 12.38 -21.08
C LYS A 272 -10.39 12.49 -21.92
N LYS A 273 -11.14 11.38 -22.04
CA LYS A 273 -12.33 11.28 -22.89
C LYS A 273 -13.53 10.82 -22.09
N ILE A 274 -14.71 11.25 -22.54
CA ILE A 274 -15.97 10.75 -22.00
C ILE A 274 -16.37 9.53 -22.83
N HIS A 275 -16.59 8.41 -22.18
CA HIS A 275 -16.94 7.16 -22.85
C HIS A 275 -18.47 7.02 -22.96
N ARG A 276 -18.94 6.48 -24.08
CA ARG A 276 -20.38 6.20 -24.32
C ARG A 276 -20.75 4.78 -23.91
N GLU A 277 -19.80 3.86 -24.08
CA GLU A 277 -19.99 2.44 -23.75
C GLU A 277 -20.19 2.27 -22.25
N LYS A 278 -21.17 1.45 -21.86
CA LYS A 278 -21.56 1.31 -20.46
C LYS A 278 -20.40 0.82 -19.58
N ASP A 279 -19.74 -0.26 -19.98
CA ASP A 279 -18.66 -0.86 -19.19
C ASP A 279 -17.42 0.06 -19.13
N ALA A 280 -17.14 0.82 -20.21
CA ALA A 280 -16.07 1.82 -20.22
C ALA A 280 -16.34 2.97 -19.24
N ARG A 281 -17.61 3.33 -19.04
CA ARG A 281 -18.00 4.33 -18.02
C ARG A 281 -17.79 3.77 -16.62
N TYR A 282 -18.17 2.51 -16.39
CA TYR A 282 -18.00 1.86 -15.10
C TYR A 282 -16.54 1.71 -14.72
N ILE A 283 -15.69 1.20 -15.63
CA ILE A 283 -14.27 1.01 -15.32
C ILE A 283 -13.56 2.35 -15.04
N ALA A 284 -13.90 3.40 -15.79
CA ALA A 284 -13.35 4.74 -15.55
C ALA A 284 -13.78 5.29 -14.17
N ASP A 285 -15.03 5.07 -13.78
CA ASP A 285 -15.53 5.54 -12.48
C ASP A 285 -14.95 4.72 -11.31
N ILE A 286 -14.78 3.40 -11.51
CA ILE A 286 -14.11 2.51 -10.53
C ILE A 286 -12.69 3.01 -10.25
N ASP A 287 -11.94 3.32 -11.30
CA ASP A 287 -10.56 3.82 -11.18
C ASP A 287 -10.52 5.17 -10.43
N LEU A 288 -11.51 6.02 -10.64
CA LEU A 288 -11.62 7.33 -9.97
C LEU A 288 -12.27 7.26 -8.58
N ALA A 289 -12.72 6.09 -8.11
CA ALA A 289 -13.44 5.97 -6.84
C ALA A 289 -12.65 6.54 -5.65
N ILE A 290 -11.32 6.45 -5.70
CA ILE A 290 -10.42 6.98 -4.66
C ILE A 290 -10.64 8.47 -4.39
N LEU A 291 -11.03 9.24 -5.41
CA LEU A 291 -11.26 10.68 -5.25
C LEU A 291 -12.40 10.99 -4.27
N GLY A 292 -13.39 10.07 -4.19
CA GLY A 292 -14.56 10.22 -3.30
C GLY A 292 -14.48 9.45 -1.99
N LYS A 293 -13.34 8.84 -1.68
CA LYS A 293 -13.14 8.14 -0.40
C LYS A 293 -13.03 9.14 0.77
N PRO A 294 -13.20 8.67 2.03
CA PRO A 294 -13.00 9.51 3.20
C PRO A 294 -11.67 10.26 3.17
N GLN A 295 -11.63 11.43 3.79
CA GLN A 295 -10.48 12.35 3.77
C GLN A 295 -9.15 11.64 4.04
N LYS A 296 -9.10 10.76 5.03
CA LYS A 296 -7.88 10.03 5.42
C LYS A 296 -7.33 9.20 4.25
N GLU A 297 -8.20 8.43 3.59
CA GLU A 297 -7.83 7.58 2.45
C GLU A 297 -7.38 8.42 1.25
N PHE A 298 -8.10 9.50 0.97
CA PHE A 298 -7.74 10.43 -0.11
C PHE A 298 -6.38 11.09 0.18
N ASP A 299 -6.11 11.50 1.43
CA ASP A 299 -4.82 12.11 1.80
C ASP A 299 -3.67 11.09 1.66
N GLU A 300 -3.90 9.80 1.94
CA GLU A 300 -2.92 8.73 1.71
C GLU A 300 -2.67 8.52 0.20
N TYR A 301 -3.71 8.56 -0.61
CA TYR A 301 -3.60 8.54 -2.07
C TYR A 301 -2.72 9.69 -2.57
N GLU A 302 -2.98 10.93 -2.12
CA GLU A 302 -2.17 12.10 -2.51
C GLU A 302 -0.69 11.92 -2.14
N ARG A 303 -0.40 11.38 -0.93
CA ARG A 303 0.97 11.05 -0.52
C ARG A 303 1.58 9.98 -1.42
N GLY A 304 0.81 8.96 -1.78
CA GLY A 304 1.24 7.90 -2.70
C GLY A 304 1.61 8.45 -4.07
N ILE A 305 0.77 9.33 -4.62
CA ILE A 305 1.05 10.01 -5.91
C ILE A 305 2.32 10.85 -5.79
N ARG A 306 2.48 11.64 -4.72
CA ARG A 306 3.71 12.44 -4.52
C ARG A 306 4.96 11.54 -4.46
N TYR A 307 4.88 10.41 -3.80
CA TYR A 307 5.98 9.45 -3.72
C TYR A 307 6.33 8.89 -5.11
N GLU A 308 5.35 8.48 -5.90
CA GLU A 308 5.61 7.95 -7.25
C GLU A 308 6.32 8.97 -8.14
N TYR A 309 5.97 10.25 -7.98
CA TYR A 309 6.55 11.36 -8.74
C TYR A 309 7.66 12.09 -7.96
N GLN A 310 8.31 11.43 -6.97
CA GLN A 310 9.35 12.05 -6.14
C GLN A 310 10.57 12.55 -6.94
N HIS A 311 10.78 11.98 -8.12
CA HIS A 311 11.83 12.40 -9.05
C HIS A 311 11.54 13.75 -9.72
N ILE A 312 10.29 14.23 -9.65
CA ILE A 312 9.88 15.52 -10.21
C ILE A 312 10.08 16.60 -9.12
N PRO A 313 10.77 17.72 -9.43
CA PRO A 313 10.93 18.82 -8.47
C PRO A 313 9.58 19.31 -7.93
N GLU A 314 9.55 19.67 -6.64
CA GLU A 314 8.33 20.01 -5.89
C GLU A 314 7.44 21.04 -6.61
N GLU A 315 8.03 22.12 -7.12
CA GLU A 315 7.27 23.19 -7.80
C GLU A 315 6.62 22.69 -9.10
N GLN A 316 7.35 21.88 -9.87
CA GLN A 316 6.81 21.30 -11.11
C GLN A 316 5.69 20.31 -10.82
N PHE A 317 5.88 19.48 -9.76
CA PHE A 317 4.85 18.55 -9.32
C PHE A 317 3.57 19.30 -8.91
N LYS A 318 3.69 20.36 -8.10
CA LYS A 318 2.55 21.17 -7.66
C LYS A 318 1.75 21.75 -8.84
N ILE A 319 2.46 22.30 -9.83
CA ILE A 319 1.83 22.87 -11.04
C ILE A 319 1.06 21.77 -11.79
N GLY A 320 1.72 20.65 -12.07
CA GLY A 320 1.10 19.53 -12.78
C GLY A 320 -0.08 18.95 -12.03
N ARG A 321 0.08 18.71 -10.73
CA ARG A 321 -1.00 18.15 -9.88
C ARG A 321 -2.19 19.11 -9.82
N ALA A 322 -1.94 20.41 -9.61
CA ALA A 322 -3.01 21.42 -9.58
C ALA A 322 -3.80 21.46 -10.91
N ALA A 323 -3.11 21.31 -12.03
CA ALA A 323 -3.78 21.26 -13.35
C ALA A 323 -4.71 20.05 -13.46
N ILE A 324 -4.28 18.88 -12.99
CA ILE A 324 -5.09 17.64 -12.98
C ILE A 324 -6.33 17.83 -12.09
N LEU A 325 -6.16 18.32 -10.85
CA LEU A 325 -7.27 18.53 -9.92
C LEU A 325 -8.28 19.54 -10.47
N LYS A 326 -7.80 20.65 -11.07
CA LYS A 326 -8.66 21.64 -11.74
C LYS A 326 -9.42 21.01 -12.91
N GLY A 327 -8.75 20.13 -13.66
CA GLY A 327 -9.37 19.40 -14.77
C GLY A 327 -10.59 18.60 -14.32
N PHE A 328 -10.49 17.88 -13.21
CA PHE A 328 -11.61 17.12 -12.63
C PHE A 328 -12.71 18.06 -12.10
N LEU A 329 -12.34 19.12 -11.39
CA LEU A 329 -13.31 20.08 -10.82
C LEU A 329 -14.09 20.85 -11.90
N ASN A 330 -13.51 21.02 -13.09
CA ASN A 330 -14.16 21.73 -14.20
C ASN A 330 -15.13 20.84 -15.00
N ARG A 331 -15.18 19.53 -14.72
CA ARG A 331 -16.16 18.64 -15.36
C ARG A 331 -17.56 18.92 -14.84
N LYS A 332 -18.57 18.69 -15.66
CA LYS A 332 -19.97 18.72 -15.25
C LYS A 332 -20.22 17.74 -14.10
N SER A 333 -19.53 16.59 -14.16
CA SER A 333 -19.51 15.60 -13.09
C SER A 333 -18.18 14.86 -13.15
N ILE A 334 -17.63 14.50 -12.01
CA ILE A 334 -16.40 13.69 -11.91
C ILE A 334 -16.69 12.28 -12.41
N TYR A 335 -17.83 11.71 -11.99
CA TYR A 335 -18.25 10.36 -12.33
C TYR A 335 -19.30 10.38 -13.44
N SER A 336 -19.24 9.40 -14.33
CA SER A 336 -20.09 9.31 -15.52
C SER A 336 -21.33 8.44 -15.33
N THR A 337 -21.33 7.56 -14.32
CA THR A 337 -22.47 6.69 -13.97
C THR A 337 -23.24 7.26 -12.77
N ASP A 338 -24.54 6.97 -12.71
CA ASP A 338 -25.39 7.42 -11.59
C ASP A 338 -24.90 6.79 -10.27
N PHE A 339 -24.58 5.50 -10.30
CA PHE A 339 -24.10 4.74 -9.14
C PHE A 339 -22.93 5.47 -8.44
N PHE A 340 -21.88 5.79 -9.19
CA PHE A 340 -20.69 6.42 -8.63
C PHE A 340 -20.93 7.91 -8.31
N ARG A 341 -21.80 8.59 -9.05
CA ARG A 341 -22.18 9.98 -8.70
C ARG A 341 -22.86 10.03 -7.33
N GLU A 342 -23.85 9.18 -7.11
CA GLU A 342 -24.58 9.13 -5.83
C GLU A 342 -23.64 8.77 -4.69
N LYS A 343 -22.75 7.81 -4.91
CA LYS A 343 -21.85 7.28 -3.88
C LYS A 343 -20.73 8.27 -3.52
N TYR A 344 -20.14 8.97 -4.49
CA TYR A 344 -18.83 9.61 -4.31
C TYR A 344 -18.72 11.09 -4.71
N GLN A 345 -19.64 11.64 -5.51
CA GLN A 345 -19.46 12.96 -6.14
C GLN A 345 -19.19 14.08 -5.13
N THR A 346 -20.00 14.16 -4.08
CA THR A 346 -19.90 15.24 -3.07
C THR A 346 -18.52 15.20 -2.38
N GLN A 347 -18.15 14.04 -1.86
CA GLN A 347 -16.87 13.87 -1.16
C GLN A 347 -15.68 14.11 -2.09
N ALA A 348 -15.77 13.68 -3.35
CA ALA A 348 -14.70 13.91 -4.33
C ALA A 348 -14.47 15.41 -4.55
N ILE A 349 -15.54 16.19 -4.71
CA ILE A 349 -15.43 17.65 -4.89
C ILE A 349 -14.75 18.29 -3.66
N GLU A 350 -15.13 17.88 -2.45
CA GLU A 350 -14.54 18.39 -1.20
C GLU A 350 -13.03 18.05 -1.13
N ASN A 351 -12.68 16.80 -1.40
CA ASN A 351 -11.31 16.33 -1.38
C ASN A 351 -10.44 17.09 -2.40
N LEU A 352 -10.91 17.20 -3.63
CA LEU A 352 -10.18 17.88 -4.71
C LEU A 352 -9.97 19.37 -4.39
N LYS A 353 -11.00 20.07 -3.88
CA LYS A 353 -10.88 21.49 -3.49
C LYS A 353 -9.86 21.67 -2.36
N ARG A 354 -9.93 20.79 -1.34
CA ARG A 354 -9.00 20.84 -0.20
C ARG A 354 -7.56 20.58 -0.63
N SER A 355 -7.35 19.56 -1.50
CA SER A 355 -6.01 19.25 -2.02
C SER A 355 -5.48 20.40 -2.88
N LEU A 356 -6.31 20.93 -3.77
CA LEU A 356 -5.92 22.06 -4.63
C LEU A 356 -5.48 23.26 -3.79
N ALA A 357 -6.18 23.56 -2.69
CA ALA A 357 -5.83 24.68 -1.79
C ALA A 357 -4.45 24.51 -1.12
N LYS A 358 -3.97 23.28 -0.97
CA LYS A 358 -2.62 23.00 -0.41
C LYS A 358 -1.50 23.18 -1.44
N LEU A 359 -1.84 23.20 -2.73
CA LEU A 359 -0.86 23.25 -3.84
C LEU A 359 -0.63 24.68 -4.34
N ILE A 360 -1.54 25.58 -4.00
CA ILE A 360 -1.53 27.01 -4.41
C ILE A 360 -1.14 27.88 -3.21
#